data_d2e8b6965dc3ad7cfcd087e10039fe66
#
_entry.id   d2e8b6965dc3ad7cfcd087e10039fe66
#
_cell.length_a   1.000
_cell.length_b   1.000
_cell.length_c   1.000
_cell.angle_alpha   90.00
_cell.angle_beta   90.00
_cell.angle_gamma   90.00
#
_symmetry.space_group_name_H-M   'P 1'
#
loop_
_entity.id
_entity.type
_entity.pdbx_description
1 polymer ?
#
loop_
_entity_poly.entity_id
_entity_poly.type
_entity_poly.pdbx_seq_one_letter_code
_entity_poly.pdbx_strand_id
1 'polypeptide(L)'
;MKKRLSRHIDSEIDKLTNSVENSLTGEVFDTEITRLNKGDVKAIKKSDWVFDWKHEYRTSKNEVYKLSTVSNPTIIQGLLSIEDKDDHIFMHLIESAKFNKGKDKIYLGVPGNLVAFACKVSLDKGYDGYVAFDSKTVLIEHYKETLGATHLIRQRMFVDPIAAYKLISRYFKE
;
A
#
# COMPACT_ATOMS: atom_id res chain seq x y z
N MET A 1 2.11 -27.05 12.87
CA MET A 1 0.95 -26.18 12.60
C MET A 1 1.45 -24.86 12.05
N LYS A 2 1.11 -24.53 10.78
CA LYS A 2 1.49 -23.21 10.23
C LYS A 2 0.67 -22.13 10.95
N LYS A 3 1.36 -21.21 11.60
CA LYS A 3 0.72 -20.08 12.26
C LYS A 3 -0.03 -19.27 11.18
N ARG A 4 -1.35 -19.14 11.33
CA ARG A 4 -2.16 -18.35 10.40
C ARG A 4 -1.69 -16.89 10.46
N LEU A 5 -1.18 -16.38 9.35
CA LEU A 5 -0.77 -14.99 9.25
C LEU A 5 -1.97 -14.07 9.45
N SER A 6 -1.79 -13.05 10.28
CA SER A 6 -2.77 -11.98 10.44
C SER A 6 -2.92 -11.22 9.12
N ARG A 7 -4.17 -10.97 8.69
CA ARG A 7 -4.46 -10.15 7.50
C ARG A 7 -4.55 -8.65 7.83
N HIS A 8 -4.11 -8.26 9.01
CA HIS A 8 -4.09 -6.86 9.40
C HIS A 8 -2.93 -6.12 8.74
N ILE A 9 -3.15 -4.85 8.44
CA ILE A 9 -2.10 -3.97 7.92
C ILE A 9 -1.06 -3.76 9.00
N ASP A 10 0.20 -4.08 8.70
CA ASP A 10 1.33 -4.00 9.64
C ASP A 10 2.56 -3.31 9.04
N SER A 11 2.44 -2.73 7.86
CA SER A 11 3.52 -1.95 7.25
C SER A 11 3.63 -0.59 7.91
N GLU A 12 4.80 -0.27 8.46
CA GLU A 12 5.07 1.07 9.00
C GLU A 12 5.24 2.08 7.88
N ILE A 13 4.68 3.26 8.07
CA ILE A 13 4.87 4.40 7.17
C ILE A 13 6.18 5.06 7.56
N ASP A 14 7.22 4.80 6.79
CA ASP A 14 8.57 5.26 7.09
C ASP A 14 8.83 6.71 6.69
N LYS A 15 8.28 7.14 5.57
CA LYS A 15 8.39 8.51 5.09
C LYS A 15 7.26 8.83 4.14
N LEU A 16 6.72 10.04 4.26
CA LEU A 16 5.72 10.57 3.33
C LEU A 16 6.44 11.39 2.27
N THR A 17 6.87 10.72 1.20
CA THR A 17 7.55 11.34 0.06
C THR A 17 6.61 11.48 -1.13
N ASN A 18 6.98 12.31 -2.11
CA ASN A 18 6.23 12.46 -3.36
C ASN A 18 6.47 11.29 -4.34
N SER A 19 7.40 10.42 -4.01
CA SER A 19 7.85 9.27 -4.81
C SER A 19 8.54 8.30 -3.87
N VAL A 20 9.30 7.33 -4.39
CA VAL A 20 10.23 6.59 -3.55
C VAL A 20 11.59 7.27 -3.54
N GLU A 21 12.24 7.22 -2.40
CA GLU A 21 13.52 7.90 -2.15
C GLU A 21 14.58 6.89 -1.74
N ASN A 22 15.75 6.95 -2.38
CA ASN A 22 16.87 6.12 -1.98
C ASN A 22 17.31 6.48 -0.56
N SER A 23 17.38 5.50 0.33
CA SER A 23 17.65 5.72 1.75
C SER A 23 19.03 6.27 2.06
N LEU A 24 20.00 6.03 1.17
CA LEU A 24 21.39 6.47 1.35
C LEU A 24 21.68 7.80 0.66
N THR A 25 21.20 7.99 -0.57
CA THR A 25 21.55 9.16 -1.40
C THR A 25 20.52 10.26 -1.34
N GLY A 26 19.28 9.97 -0.91
CA GLY A 26 18.17 10.91 -0.97
C GLY A 26 17.63 11.14 -2.38
N GLU A 27 18.14 10.43 -3.38
CA GLU A 27 17.65 10.53 -4.75
C GLU A 27 16.22 10.03 -4.84
N VAL A 28 15.36 10.83 -5.51
CA VAL A 28 13.92 10.55 -5.65
C VAL A 28 13.66 9.95 -7.02
N PHE A 29 12.85 8.89 -7.05
CA PHE A 29 12.50 8.19 -8.28
C PHE A 29 10.99 8.23 -8.48
N ASP A 30 10.57 8.56 -9.70
CA ASP A 30 9.18 8.51 -10.10
C ASP A 30 8.68 7.07 -10.05
N THR A 31 7.47 6.92 -9.56
CA THR A 31 6.83 5.60 -9.41
C THR A 31 5.71 5.42 -10.40
N GLU A 32 5.42 4.17 -10.70
CA GLU A 32 4.28 3.73 -11.47
C GLU A 32 3.55 2.64 -10.69
N ILE A 33 2.23 2.78 -10.54
CA ILE A 33 1.40 1.78 -9.90
C ILE A 33 0.43 1.24 -10.93
N THR A 34 0.56 -0.05 -11.25
CA THR A 34 -0.20 -0.72 -12.30
C THR A 34 -0.87 -1.97 -11.78
N ARG A 35 -1.97 -2.37 -12.43
CA ARG A 35 -2.67 -3.60 -12.10
C ARG A 35 -1.78 -4.81 -12.36
N LEU A 36 -1.73 -5.72 -11.40
CA LEU A 36 -0.97 -6.97 -11.56
C LEU A 36 -1.56 -7.79 -12.69
N ASN A 37 -0.72 -8.31 -13.59
CA ASN A 37 -1.13 -9.15 -14.70
C ASN A 37 -0.62 -10.59 -14.52
N LYS A 38 -1.01 -11.50 -15.44
CA LYS A 38 -0.62 -12.91 -15.37
C LYS A 38 0.89 -13.12 -15.41
N GLY A 39 1.60 -12.32 -16.19
CA GLY A 39 3.07 -12.39 -16.27
C GLY A 39 3.72 -11.99 -14.96
N ASP A 40 3.22 -10.93 -14.32
CA ASP A 40 3.69 -10.50 -12.99
C ASP A 40 3.49 -11.62 -11.96
N VAL A 41 2.31 -12.24 -11.95
CA VAL A 41 1.97 -13.30 -10.99
C VAL A 41 2.91 -14.50 -11.13
N LYS A 42 3.25 -14.87 -12.36
CA LYS A 42 4.21 -15.96 -12.61
C LYS A 42 5.60 -15.65 -12.09
N ALA A 43 6.00 -14.38 -12.12
CA ALA A 43 7.30 -13.93 -11.65
C ALA A 43 7.38 -13.80 -10.13
N ILE A 44 6.25 -13.75 -9.42
CA ILE A 44 6.23 -13.64 -7.96
C ILE A 44 6.65 -14.97 -7.33
N LYS A 45 7.71 -14.92 -6.53
CA LYS A 45 8.20 -16.07 -5.76
C LYS A 45 7.63 -15.99 -4.34
N LYS A 46 7.01 -17.07 -3.86
CA LYS A 46 6.47 -17.14 -2.50
C LYS A 46 7.50 -16.82 -1.42
N SER A 47 8.75 -17.19 -1.65
CA SER A 47 9.83 -16.95 -0.71
C SER A 47 10.20 -15.47 -0.53
N ASP A 48 9.81 -14.62 -1.49
CA ASP A 48 10.10 -13.18 -1.46
C ASP A 48 9.04 -12.35 -0.74
N TRP A 49 7.90 -12.96 -0.42
CA TRP A 49 6.76 -12.26 0.16
C TRP A 49 6.20 -12.99 1.37
N VAL A 50 5.76 -12.24 2.37
CA VAL A 50 5.12 -12.77 3.59
C VAL A 50 3.72 -13.27 3.30
N PHE A 51 2.96 -12.50 2.51
CA PHE A 51 1.58 -12.84 2.17
C PHE A 51 1.51 -13.63 0.86
N ASP A 52 0.41 -14.36 0.69
CA ASP A 52 0.15 -15.13 -0.53
C ASP A 52 -0.51 -14.24 -1.59
N TRP A 53 0.33 -13.56 -2.36
CA TRP A 53 -0.13 -12.62 -3.39
C TRP A 53 -0.78 -13.30 -4.59
N LYS A 54 -0.46 -14.55 -4.86
CA LYS A 54 -1.14 -15.34 -5.89
C LYS A 54 -2.59 -15.62 -5.50
N HIS A 55 -2.84 -15.88 -4.22
CA HIS A 55 -4.18 -16.03 -3.68
C HIS A 55 -4.97 -14.72 -3.78
N GLU A 56 -4.37 -13.60 -3.40
CA GLU A 56 -5.00 -12.28 -3.53
C GLU A 56 -5.41 -11.99 -4.98
N TYR A 57 -4.53 -12.28 -5.93
CA TYR A 57 -4.79 -12.09 -7.36
C TYR A 57 -5.96 -12.94 -7.86
N ARG A 58 -6.12 -14.17 -7.36
CA ARG A 58 -7.19 -15.08 -7.76
C ARG A 58 -8.53 -14.80 -7.09
N THR A 59 -8.54 -14.02 -6.03
CA THR A 59 -9.78 -13.67 -5.31
C THR A 59 -10.54 -12.64 -6.13
N SER A 60 -11.73 -13.03 -6.64
CA SER A 60 -12.45 -12.29 -7.68
C SER A 60 -12.81 -10.84 -7.33
N LYS A 61 -13.05 -10.54 -6.05
CA LYS A 61 -13.39 -9.18 -5.60
C LYS A 61 -12.18 -8.31 -5.32
N ASN A 62 -10.98 -8.90 -5.24
CA ASN A 62 -9.76 -8.17 -4.95
C ASN A 62 -9.10 -7.68 -6.23
N GLU A 63 -8.60 -6.45 -6.18
CA GLU A 63 -7.77 -5.87 -7.20
C GLU A 63 -6.35 -5.73 -6.63
N VAL A 64 -5.37 -6.32 -7.32
CA VAL A 64 -3.98 -6.29 -6.87
C VAL A 64 -3.16 -5.38 -7.78
N TYR A 65 -2.39 -4.50 -7.16
CA TYR A 65 -1.53 -3.52 -7.83
C TYR A 65 -0.09 -3.71 -7.40
N LYS A 66 0.83 -3.43 -8.32
CA LYS A 66 2.26 -3.36 -8.04
C LYS A 66 2.76 -1.92 -8.15
N LEU A 67 3.69 -1.58 -7.30
CA LEU A 67 4.46 -0.35 -7.39
C LEU A 67 5.84 -0.68 -7.93
N SER A 68 6.26 0.04 -8.96
CA SER A 68 7.61 -0.02 -9.51
C SER A 68 8.12 1.40 -9.76
N THR A 69 9.42 1.56 -9.96
CA THR A 69 9.95 2.82 -10.47
C THR A 69 9.81 2.86 -11.99
N VAL A 70 9.64 4.05 -12.55
CA VAL A 70 9.50 4.23 -14.01
C VAL A 70 10.73 3.71 -14.75
N SER A 71 11.92 3.89 -14.15
CA SER A 71 13.19 3.42 -14.72
C SER A 71 13.38 1.90 -14.69
N ASN A 72 12.71 1.19 -13.77
CA ASN A 72 12.82 -0.25 -13.61
C ASN A 72 11.43 -0.89 -13.42
N PRO A 73 10.61 -0.96 -14.48
CA PRO A 73 9.21 -1.39 -14.35
C PRO A 73 9.05 -2.88 -14.04
N THR A 74 10.09 -3.68 -14.19
CA THR A 74 10.04 -5.12 -13.91
C THR A 74 10.33 -5.47 -12.45
N ILE A 75 10.86 -4.52 -11.68
CA ILE A 75 11.17 -4.73 -10.26
C ILE A 75 9.98 -4.27 -9.42
N ILE A 76 9.36 -5.19 -8.71
CA ILE A 76 8.25 -4.89 -7.80
C ILE A 76 8.78 -4.35 -6.49
N GLN A 77 8.47 -3.08 -6.19
CA GLN A 77 8.86 -2.41 -4.95
C GLN A 77 7.87 -2.67 -3.82
N GLY A 78 6.61 -2.89 -4.16
CA GLY A 78 5.56 -3.18 -3.21
C GLY A 78 4.29 -3.65 -3.89
N LEU A 79 3.40 -4.26 -3.12
CA LEU A 79 2.12 -4.80 -3.57
C LEU A 79 0.97 -4.33 -2.69
N LEU A 80 -0.18 -4.15 -3.30
CA LEU A 80 -1.41 -3.66 -2.66
C LEU A 80 -2.59 -4.50 -3.13
N SER A 81 -3.42 -4.97 -2.19
CA SER A 81 -4.71 -5.62 -2.48
C SER A 81 -5.84 -4.76 -1.95
N ILE A 82 -6.74 -4.36 -2.82
CA ILE A 82 -7.92 -3.55 -2.47
C ILE A 82 -9.19 -4.20 -2.97
N GLU A 83 -10.31 -3.81 -2.37
CA GLU A 83 -11.65 -4.22 -2.79
C GLU A 83 -12.55 -3.00 -2.85
N ASP A 84 -13.33 -2.90 -3.93
CA ASP A 84 -14.37 -1.88 -4.09
C ASP A 84 -15.61 -2.29 -3.27
N LYS A 85 -16.00 -1.46 -2.30
CA LYS A 85 -17.16 -1.67 -1.42
C LYS A 85 -18.35 -0.79 -1.78
N ASP A 86 -18.37 -0.23 -2.99
CA ASP A 86 -19.43 0.61 -3.56
C ASP A 86 -19.58 2.01 -2.95
N ASP A 87 -19.03 2.27 -1.78
CA ASP A 87 -19.03 3.58 -1.12
C ASP A 87 -17.65 3.95 -0.52
N HIS A 88 -16.72 3.03 -0.55
CA HIS A 88 -15.33 3.21 -0.14
C HIS A 88 -14.47 2.11 -0.72
N ILE A 89 -13.16 2.27 -0.62
CA ILE A 89 -12.18 1.21 -0.92
C ILE A 89 -11.74 0.56 0.37
N PHE A 90 -11.73 -0.77 0.40
CA PHE A 90 -11.16 -1.52 1.52
C PHE A 90 -9.77 -2.03 1.14
N MET A 91 -8.77 -1.66 1.94
CA MET A 91 -7.39 -2.09 1.74
C MET A 91 -7.16 -3.38 2.55
N HIS A 92 -7.07 -4.50 1.84
CA HIS A 92 -6.89 -5.82 2.46
C HIS A 92 -5.47 -6.05 2.94
N LEU A 93 -4.52 -5.83 2.06
CA LEU A 93 -3.10 -6.08 2.31
C LEU A 93 -2.22 -5.04 1.62
N ILE A 94 -1.11 -4.76 2.25
CA ILE A 94 -0.03 -3.95 1.70
C ILE A 94 1.29 -4.59 2.13
N GLU A 95 2.21 -4.71 1.21
CA GLU A 95 3.52 -5.29 1.52
C GLU A 95 4.62 -4.64 0.69
N SER A 96 5.68 -4.19 1.36
CA SER A 96 6.91 -3.74 0.69
C SER A 96 7.79 -4.95 0.36
N ALA A 97 8.53 -4.86 -0.73
CA ALA A 97 9.54 -5.87 -1.06
C ALA A 97 10.57 -6.00 0.07
N LYS A 98 11.18 -7.17 0.21
CA LYS A 98 12.15 -7.46 1.29
C LYS A 98 13.23 -6.40 1.41
N PHE A 99 13.78 -5.96 0.29
CA PHE A 99 14.85 -4.96 0.24
C PHE A 99 14.40 -3.56 0.66
N ASN A 100 13.10 -3.36 0.88
CA ASN A 100 12.52 -2.10 1.37
C ASN A 100 12.01 -2.23 2.82
N LYS A 101 12.47 -3.24 3.55
CA LYS A 101 12.12 -3.48 4.96
C LYS A 101 13.37 -3.44 5.84
N GLY A 102 13.16 -3.12 7.13
CA GLY A 102 14.20 -3.18 8.14
C GLY A 102 15.19 -2.02 8.08
N LYS A 103 16.36 -2.24 8.69
CA LYS A 103 17.39 -1.19 8.83
C LYS A 103 18.08 -0.81 7.52
N ASP A 104 18.24 -1.80 6.63
CA ASP A 104 19.01 -1.64 5.39
C ASP A 104 18.10 -1.49 4.17
N LYS A 105 16.92 -0.92 4.36
CA LYS A 105 15.98 -0.70 3.26
C LYS A 105 16.59 0.20 2.18
N ILE A 106 16.34 -0.17 0.92
CA ILE A 106 16.88 0.56 -0.24
C ILE A 106 16.05 1.82 -0.51
N TYR A 107 14.71 1.71 -0.50
CA TYR A 107 13.84 2.83 -0.77
C TYR A 107 12.89 3.12 0.40
N LEU A 108 12.64 4.40 0.62
CA LEU A 108 11.64 4.93 1.54
C LEU A 108 10.40 5.35 0.76
N GLY A 109 9.25 5.32 1.41
CA GLY A 109 8.00 5.86 0.86
C GLY A 109 7.11 4.83 0.15
N VAL A 110 7.50 3.56 0.07
CA VAL A 110 6.71 2.53 -0.61
C VAL A 110 5.32 2.37 0.00
N PRO A 111 5.15 2.15 1.32
CA PRO A 111 3.81 2.00 1.90
C PRO A 111 2.95 3.24 1.76
N GLY A 112 3.51 4.42 1.96
CA GLY A 112 2.78 5.68 1.82
C GLY A 112 2.25 5.93 0.42
N ASN A 113 3.05 5.61 -0.61
CA ASN A 113 2.61 5.67 -2.01
C ASN A 113 1.43 4.74 -2.28
N LEU A 114 1.47 3.51 -1.74
CA LEU A 114 0.40 2.53 -1.95
C LEU A 114 -0.90 2.96 -1.26
N VAL A 115 -0.83 3.51 -0.05
CA VAL A 115 -2.00 4.05 0.64
C VAL A 115 -2.58 5.25 -0.12
N ALA A 116 -1.74 6.16 -0.58
CA ALA A 116 -2.17 7.31 -1.37
C ALA A 116 -2.86 6.86 -2.66
N PHE A 117 -2.35 5.81 -3.31
CA PHE A 117 -2.98 5.23 -4.49
C PHE A 117 -4.37 4.68 -4.19
N ALA A 118 -4.55 3.96 -3.08
CA ALA A 118 -5.87 3.47 -2.66
C ALA A 118 -6.86 4.64 -2.49
N CYS A 119 -6.41 5.74 -1.87
CA CYS A 119 -7.21 6.96 -1.74
C CYS A 119 -7.57 7.56 -3.10
N LYS A 120 -6.63 7.58 -4.05
CA LYS A 120 -6.87 8.08 -5.40
C LYS A 120 -7.89 7.23 -6.15
N VAL A 121 -7.80 5.90 -6.05
CA VAL A 121 -8.81 5.00 -6.63
C VAL A 121 -10.19 5.30 -6.07
N SER A 122 -10.29 5.48 -4.75
CA SER A 122 -11.55 5.85 -4.09
C SER A 122 -12.10 7.17 -4.61
N LEU A 123 -11.26 8.18 -4.72
CA LEU A 123 -11.65 9.50 -5.26
C LEU A 123 -12.14 9.39 -6.71
N ASP A 124 -11.39 8.69 -7.55
CA ASP A 124 -11.73 8.53 -8.98
C ASP A 124 -13.04 7.76 -9.19
N LYS A 125 -13.40 6.88 -8.26
CA LYS A 125 -14.68 6.15 -8.29
C LYS A 125 -15.85 6.95 -7.70
N GLY A 126 -15.61 8.13 -7.18
CA GLY A 126 -16.64 8.98 -6.57
C GLY A 126 -16.92 8.67 -5.11
N TYR A 127 -15.98 8.05 -4.41
CA TYR A 127 -16.11 7.71 -2.98
C TYR A 127 -15.41 8.71 -2.07
N ASP A 128 -15.11 9.90 -2.56
CA ASP A 128 -14.52 11.02 -1.81
C ASP A 128 -13.15 10.72 -1.16
N GLY A 129 -12.49 9.67 -1.61
CA GLY A 129 -11.19 9.27 -1.07
C GLY A 129 -11.26 8.37 0.17
N TYR A 130 -12.45 7.98 0.64
CA TYR A 130 -12.57 7.08 1.79
C TYR A 130 -11.90 5.73 1.53
N VAL A 131 -11.00 5.35 2.43
CA VAL A 131 -10.33 4.04 2.45
C VAL A 131 -10.42 3.48 3.86
N ALA A 132 -10.90 2.25 3.99
CA ALA A 132 -10.92 1.54 5.26
C ALA A 132 -9.90 0.41 5.27
N PHE A 133 -9.42 0.05 6.44
CA PHE A 133 -8.48 -1.06 6.62
C PHE A 133 -8.50 -1.54 8.07
N ASP A 134 -8.00 -2.75 8.29
CA ASP A 134 -7.78 -3.29 9.63
C ASP A 134 -6.30 -3.24 9.97
N SER A 135 -5.96 -2.51 11.03
CA SER A 135 -4.59 -2.33 11.50
C SER A 135 -4.24 -3.36 12.57
N LYS A 136 -2.96 -3.77 12.62
CA LYS A 136 -2.45 -4.35 13.85
C LYS A 136 -2.66 -3.36 15.00
N THR A 137 -3.08 -3.86 16.17
CA THR A 137 -3.41 -3.03 17.33
C THR A 137 -2.27 -2.09 17.71
N VAL A 138 -1.04 -2.60 17.68
CA VAL A 138 0.15 -1.82 18.05
C VAL A 138 0.47 -0.65 17.11
N LEU A 139 -0.12 -0.64 15.90
CA LEU A 139 0.12 0.38 14.88
C LEU A 139 -1.02 1.39 14.73
N ILE A 140 -2.09 1.28 15.51
CA ILE A 140 -3.23 2.22 15.43
C ILE A 140 -2.77 3.67 15.59
N GLU A 141 -2.04 3.98 16.66
CA GLU A 141 -1.53 5.34 16.89
C GLU A 141 -0.56 5.77 15.78
N HIS A 142 0.28 4.87 15.29
CA HIS A 142 1.20 5.15 14.19
C HIS A 142 0.46 5.62 12.93
N TYR A 143 -0.63 4.93 12.55
CA TYR A 143 -1.41 5.32 11.37
C TYR A 143 -2.22 6.59 11.57
N LYS A 144 -2.65 6.88 12.80
CA LYS A 144 -3.27 8.18 13.13
C LYS A 144 -2.28 9.32 12.89
N GLU A 145 -1.05 9.16 13.34
CA GLU A 145 0.00 10.18 13.20
C GLU A 145 0.51 10.34 11.79
N THR A 146 0.76 9.21 11.10
CA THR A 146 1.42 9.23 9.78
C THR A 146 0.46 9.47 8.62
N LEU A 147 -0.73 8.86 8.66
CA LEU A 147 -1.71 8.93 7.57
C LEU A 147 -2.83 9.93 7.84
N GLY A 148 -2.97 10.39 9.07
CA GLY A 148 -4.16 11.11 9.48
C GLY A 148 -5.40 10.21 9.54
N ALA A 149 -5.19 8.89 9.66
CA ALA A 149 -6.29 7.93 9.75
C ALA A 149 -7.05 8.07 11.06
N THR A 150 -8.34 7.74 11.00
CA THR A 150 -9.24 7.75 12.17
C THR A 150 -9.48 6.32 12.63
N HIS A 151 -9.38 6.09 13.93
CA HIS A 151 -9.73 4.81 14.55
C HIS A 151 -11.24 4.74 14.75
N LEU A 152 -11.88 3.72 14.17
CA LEU A 152 -13.33 3.55 14.27
C LEU A 152 -13.70 2.67 15.46
N ILE A 153 -13.36 1.38 15.37
CA ILE A 153 -13.67 0.38 16.42
C ILE A 153 -12.72 -0.81 16.27
N ARG A 154 -12.29 -1.38 17.40
CA ARG A 154 -11.36 -2.53 17.44
C ARG A 154 -10.10 -2.22 16.62
N GLN A 155 -9.88 -2.91 15.51
CA GLN A 155 -8.73 -2.72 14.62
C GLN A 155 -9.09 -1.94 13.34
N ARG A 156 -10.39 -1.62 13.16
CA ARG A 156 -10.86 -0.90 11.99
C ARG A 156 -10.49 0.57 12.04
N MET A 157 -9.84 1.00 10.97
CA MET A 157 -9.45 2.39 10.74
C MET A 157 -9.96 2.85 9.37
N PHE A 158 -10.03 4.15 9.18
CA PHE A 158 -10.33 4.72 7.88
C PHE A 158 -9.58 6.04 7.64
N VAL A 159 -9.34 6.31 6.37
CA VAL A 159 -8.84 7.60 5.89
C VAL A 159 -10.05 8.37 5.39
N ASP A 160 -10.30 9.55 5.96
CA ASP A 160 -11.40 10.42 5.55
C ASP A 160 -11.02 11.29 4.33
N PRO A 161 -11.96 12.05 3.73
CA PRO A 161 -11.66 12.87 2.55
C PRO A 161 -10.54 13.89 2.77
N ILE A 162 -10.46 14.51 3.93
CA ILE A 162 -9.41 15.52 4.22
C ILE A 162 -8.03 14.86 4.24
N ALA A 163 -7.89 13.76 4.98
CA ALA A 163 -6.65 13.01 5.05
C ALA A 163 -6.28 12.41 3.68
N ALA A 164 -7.26 11.86 2.96
CA ALA A 164 -7.06 11.32 1.62
C ALA A 164 -6.54 12.38 0.65
N TYR A 165 -7.12 13.58 0.69
CA TYR A 165 -6.70 14.67 -0.19
C TYR A 165 -5.24 15.09 0.06
N LYS A 166 -4.83 15.13 1.32
CA LYS A 166 -3.44 15.43 1.69
C LYS A 166 -2.47 14.38 1.15
N LEU A 167 -2.83 13.09 1.28
CA LEU A 167 -2.01 12.00 0.76
C LEU A 167 -1.93 12.04 -0.77
N ILE A 168 -3.06 12.20 -1.46
CA ILE A 168 -3.11 12.26 -2.92
C ILE A 168 -2.26 13.43 -3.45
N SER A 169 -2.43 14.62 -2.86
CA SER A 169 -1.70 15.81 -3.27
C SER A 169 -0.18 15.68 -3.08
N ARG A 170 0.24 14.87 -2.12
CA ARG A 170 1.65 14.64 -1.81
C ARG A 170 2.30 13.66 -2.78
N TYR A 171 1.60 12.60 -3.17
CA TYR A 171 2.16 11.52 -3.97
C TYR A 171 1.84 11.61 -5.46
N PHE A 172 0.73 12.25 -5.83
CA PHE A 172 0.28 12.37 -7.22
C PHE A 172 0.17 13.84 -7.60
N LYS A 173 1.28 14.39 -8.03
CA LYS A 173 1.28 15.76 -8.57
C LYS A 173 0.75 15.73 -9.99
N GLU A 174 -0.18 16.63 -10.29
CA GLU A 174 -0.58 16.89 -11.66
C GLU A 174 0.53 17.59 -12.44
#